data_2f70fd934de56e9559a1700fbd8777a3
#
_entry.id   2f70fd934de56e9559a1700fbd8777a3
#
_cell.length_a   1.000
_cell.length_b   1.000
_cell.length_c   1.000
_cell.angle_alpha   90.00
_cell.angle_beta   90.00
_cell.angle_gamma   90.00
#
_symmetry.space_group_name_H-M   'P 1'
#
loop_
_entity.id
_entity.type
_entity.pdbx_description
1 polymer ?
#
loop_
_entity_poly.entity_id
_entity_poly.type
_entity_poly.pdbx_seq_one_letter_code
_entity_poly.pdbx_strand_id
1 'polypeptide(L)'
;MPGVEGLAFAIVTSFLIVLIHYEALRLISAVSEQAPLTPRLKMLSVIVGVVAAHMFEAGVFAIGFWLGAEVLNFGHFVGHVPHDAFQYYYFALETYTTQSVGDLYPVSGLRVLASLEPLVGLILIGWSTSLTFFLMRRYWRATPRRA
;
A
#
# COMPACT_ATOMS: atom_id res chain seq x y z
N MET A 1 -8.75 -11.90 24.94
CA MET A 1 -8.83 -10.40 24.98
C MET A 1 -8.65 -9.89 23.54
N PRO A 2 -9.71 -9.63 22.79
CA PRO A 2 -9.62 -9.35 21.35
C PRO A 2 -8.78 -8.11 20.98
N GLY A 3 -8.52 -7.21 21.92
CA GLY A 3 -7.75 -6.01 21.66
C GLY A 3 -6.24 -6.23 21.55
N VAL A 4 -5.65 -7.09 22.37
CA VAL A 4 -4.19 -7.37 22.35
C VAL A 4 -3.82 -8.22 21.14
N GLU A 5 -4.65 -9.21 20.82
CA GLU A 5 -4.47 -10.07 19.65
C GLU A 5 -4.64 -9.27 18.36
N GLY A 6 -5.66 -8.40 18.30
CA GLY A 6 -5.85 -7.47 17.18
C GLY A 6 -4.67 -6.49 17.00
N LEU A 7 -4.10 -6.00 18.11
CA LEU A 7 -2.91 -5.13 18.05
C LEU A 7 -1.68 -5.88 17.52
N ALA A 8 -1.42 -7.09 18.04
CA ALA A 8 -0.29 -7.90 17.56
C ALA A 8 -0.44 -8.24 16.07
N PHE A 9 -1.64 -8.63 15.65
CA PHE A 9 -1.94 -8.90 14.25
C PHE A 9 -1.73 -7.67 13.36
N ALA A 10 -2.21 -6.50 13.79
CA ALA A 10 -2.06 -5.26 13.06
C ALA A 10 -0.58 -4.83 12.91
N ILE A 11 0.24 -5.01 13.96
CA ILE A 11 1.68 -4.74 13.92
C ILE A 11 2.37 -5.69 12.95
N VAL A 12 2.10 -6.99 13.01
CA VAL A 12 2.70 -7.99 12.12
C VAL A 12 2.34 -7.71 10.66
N THR A 13 1.05 -7.43 10.38
CA THR A 13 0.59 -7.09 9.03
C THR A 13 1.28 -5.82 8.51
N SER A 14 1.35 -4.77 9.33
CA SER A 14 2.02 -3.52 8.98
C SER A 14 3.50 -3.72 8.68
N PHE A 15 4.20 -4.50 9.51
CA PHE A 15 5.62 -4.80 9.31
C PHE A 15 5.86 -5.60 8.02
N LEU A 16 5.02 -6.59 7.74
CA LEU A 16 5.08 -7.36 6.50
C LEU A 16 4.94 -6.45 5.28
N ILE A 17 4.00 -5.50 5.31
CA ILE A 17 3.77 -4.56 4.21
C ILE A 17 4.97 -3.63 4.01
N VAL A 18 5.61 -3.16 5.08
CA VAL A 18 6.85 -2.38 4.99
C VAL A 18 7.97 -3.18 4.30
N LEU A 19 8.11 -4.47 4.61
CA LEU A 19 9.08 -5.33 3.93
C LEU A 19 8.75 -5.52 2.44
N ILE A 20 7.48 -5.77 2.12
CA ILE A 20 7.00 -5.89 0.74
C ILE A 20 7.31 -4.61 -0.04
N HIS A 21 7.01 -3.45 0.54
CA HIS A 21 7.28 -2.15 -0.07
C HIS A 21 8.77 -1.95 -0.35
N TYR A 22 9.62 -2.25 0.61
CA TYR A 22 11.08 -2.16 0.44
C TYR A 22 11.55 -3.00 -0.75
N GLU A 23 11.11 -4.26 -0.85
CA GLU A 23 11.49 -5.13 -1.96
C GLU A 23 10.88 -4.67 -3.30
N ALA A 24 9.65 -4.15 -3.29
CA ALA A 24 9.02 -3.58 -4.47
C ALA A 24 9.83 -2.37 -5.01
N LEU A 25 10.24 -1.46 -4.14
CA LEU A 25 11.07 -0.30 -4.55
C LEU A 25 12.44 -0.73 -5.08
N ARG A 26 13.06 -1.74 -4.46
CA ARG A 26 14.32 -2.32 -4.97
C ARG A 26 14.15 -2.90 -6.37
N LEU A 27 13.09 -3.68 -6.58
CA LEU A 27 12.79 -4.31 -7.86
C LEU A 27 12.50 -3.27 -8.94
N ILE A 28 11.65 -2.29 -8.66
CA ILE A 28 11.32 -1.17 -9.56
C ILE A 28 12.59 -0.43 -9.98
N SER A 29 13.47 -0.11 -9.03
CA SER A 29 14.74 0.56 -9.31
C SER A 29 15.63 -0.30 -10.21
N ALA A 30 15.84 -1.57 -9.87
CA ALA A 30 16.70 -2.47 -10.63
C ALA A 30 16.20 -2.69 -12.06
N VAL A 31 14.90 -2.93 -12.23
CA VAL A 31 14.28 -3.14 -13.55
C VAL A 31 14.38 -1.87 -14.40
N SER A 32 14.09 -0.71 -13.81
CA SER A 32 14.15 0.57 -14.57
C SER A 32 15.58 0.93 -15.00
N GLU A 33 16.59 0.61 -14.20
CA GLU A 33 18.00 0.85 -14.55
C GLU A 33 18.47 -0.02 -15.72
N GLN A 34 18.10 -1.29 -15.71
CA GLN A 34 18.53 -2.28 -16.72
C GLN A 34 17.74 -2.19 -18.02
N ALA A 35 16.53 -1.63 -17.99
CA ALA A 35 15.67 -1.57 -19.16
C ALA A 35 16.32 -0.72 -20.29
N PRO A 36 16.34 -1.19 -21.56
CA PRO A 36 16.86 -0.46 -22.71
C PRO A 36 15.84 0.60 -23.18
N LEU A 37 15.41 1.47 -22.28
CA LEU A 37 14.38 2.48 -22.49
C LEU A 37 14.97 3.88 -22.47
N THR A 38 14.30 4.83 -23.14
CA THR A 38 14.62 6.25 -23.01
C THR A 38 14.40 6.74 -21.59
N PRO A 39 15.10 7.79 -21.13
CA PRO A 39 14.93 8.35 -19.78
C PRO A 39 13.47 8.65 -19.40
N ARG A 40 12.70 9.14 -20.37
CA ARG A 40 11.26 9.42 -20.18
C ARG A 40 10.45 8.14 -19.92
N LEU A 41 10.68 7.09 -20.69
CA LEU A 41 9.97 5.81 -20.52
C LEU A 41 10.41 5.09 -19.24
N LYS A 42 11.68 5.18 -18.85
CA LYS A 42 12.14 4.69 -17.54
C LYS A 42 11.39 5.36 -16.40
N MET A 43 11.23 6.67 -16.46
CA MET A 43 10.51 7.39 -15.42
C MET A 43 9.02 7.00 -15.34
N LEU A 44 8.38 6.85 -16.51
CA LEU A 44 6.98 6.39 -16.57
C LEU A 44 6.84 4.96 -15.99
N SER A 45 7.78 4.06 -16.32
CA SER A 45 7.74 2.69 -15.77
C SER A 45 7.93 2.67 -14.24
N VAL A 46 8.76 3.55 -13.69
CA VAL A 46 8.90 3.71 -12.23
C VAL A 46 7.58 4.15 -11.61
N ILE A 47 6.92 5.17 -12.16
CA ILE A 47 5.64 5.67 -11.62
C ILE A 47 4.57 4.58 -11.66
N VAL A 48 4.43 3.90 -12.80
CA VAL A 48 3.46 2.79 -12.93
C VAL A 48 3.78 1.66 -11.95
N GLY A 49 5.06 1.30 -11.80
CA GLY A 49 5.50 0.30 -10.84
C GLY A 49 5.18 0.67 -9.39
N VAL A 50 5.40 1.92 -9.00
CA VAL A 50 5.07 2.44 -7.67
C VAL A 50 3.55 2.40 -7.41
N VAL A 51 2.73 2.84 -8.38
CA VAL A 51 1.26 2.74 -8.26
C VAL A 51 0.82 1.29 -8.10
N ALA A 52 1.36 0.39 -8.93
CA ALA A 52 1.05 -1.04 -8.83
C ALA A 52 1.46 -1.64 -7.47
N ALA A 53 2.62 -1.23 -6.92
CA ALA A 53 3.06 -1.65 -5.59
C ALA A 53 2.07 -1.21 -4.50
N HIS A 54 1.63 0.05 -4.50
CA HIS A 54 0.64 0.53 -3.52
C HIS A 54 -0.71 -0.17 -3.65
N MET A 55 -1.18 -0.45 -4.88
CA MET A 55 -2.40 -1.23 -5.09
C MET A 55 -2.25 -2.66 -4.54
N PHE A 56 -1.09 -3.28 -4.72
CA PHE A 56 -0.80 -4.60 -4.17
C PHE A 56 -0.76 -4.58 -2.63
N GLU A 57 -0.15 -3.57 -2.01
CA GLU A 57 -0.07 -3.39 -0.56
C GLU A 57 -1.46 -3.20 0.07
N ALA A 58 -2.34 -2.40 -0.56
CA ALA A 58 -3.74 -2.31 -0.17
C ALA A 58 -4.44 -3.67 -0.26
N GLY A 59 -4.10 -4.49 -1.27
CA GLY A 59 -4.56 -5.87 -1.38
C GLY A 59 -4.10 -6.76 -0.22
N VAL A 60 -2.87 -6.58 0.26
CA VAL A 60 -2.36 -7.31 1.45
C VAL A 60 -3.11 -6.89 2.71
N PHE A 61 -3.41 -5.58 2.90
CA PHE A 61 -4.28 -5.12 3.98
C PHE A 61 -5.68 -5.72 3.87
N ALA A 62 -6.26 -5.76 2.65
CA ALA A 62 -7.56 -6.38 2.41
C ALA A 62 -7.61 -7.85 2.84
N ILE A 63 -6.56 -8.61 2.53
CA ILE A 63 -6.39 -10.00 3.03
C ILE A 63 -6.30 -10.01 4.55
N GLY A 64 -5.59 -9.06 5.15
CA GLY A 64 -5.53 -8.90 6.60
C GLY A 64 -6.90 -8.66 7.22
N PHE A 65 -7.72 -7.78 6.65
CA PHE A 65 -9.09 -7.54 7.10
C PHE A 65 -9.97 -8.79 6.96
N TRP A 66 -9.90 -9.46 5.81
CA TRP A 66 -10.63 -10.69 5.58
C TRP A 66 -10.23 -11.78 6.59
N LEU A 67 -8.93 -12.03 6.79
CA LEU A 67 -8.44 -13.00 7.78
C LEU A 67 -8.90 -12.65 9.19
N GLY A 68 -8.81 -11.38 9.58
CA GLY A 68 -9.20 -10.93 10.90
C GLY A 68 -10.72 -11.00 11.15
N ALA A 69 -11.54 -10.81 10.10
CA ALA A 69 -13.00 -10.90 10.19
C ALA A 69 -13.50 -12.33 10.12
N GLU A 70 -13.12 -13.09 9.09
CA GLU A 70 -13.77 -14.36 8.74
C GLU A 70 -13.06 -15.57 9.35
N VAL A 71 -11.75 -15.48 9.63
CA VAL A 71 -10.98 -16.63 10.13
C VAL A 71 -10.65 -16.48 11.60
N LEU A 72 -10.12 -15.32 12.00
CA LEU A 72 -9.64 -15.10 13.36
C LEU A 72 -10.73 -14.53 14.30
N ASN A 73 -11.85 -14.06 13.72
CA ASN A 73 -12.99 -13.51 14.46
C ASN A 73 -12.60 -12.37 15.42
N PHE A 74 -11.65 -11.52 15.04
CA PHE A 74 -11.26 -10.34 15.82
C PHE A 74 -12.28 -9.21 15.78
N GLY A 75 -13.22 -9.26 14.84
CA GLY A 75 -14.28 -8.29 14.63
C GLY A 75 -15.01 -8.54 13.32
N HIS A 76 -15.85 -7.62 12.92
CA HIS A 76 -16.58 -7.67 11.66
C HIS A 76 -16.70 -6.26 11.07
N PHE A 77 -17.21 -6.18 9.83
CA PHE A 77 -17.53 -4.91 9.19
C PHE A 77 -19.01 -4.58 9.34
N VAL A 78 -19.31 -3.29 9.45
CA VAL A 78 -20.66 -2.73 9.51
C VAL A 78 -20.76 -1.65 8.43
N GLY A 79 -21.87 -1.61 7.69
CA GLY A 79 -22.13 -0.63 6.63
C GLY A 79 -23.27 -1.04 5.71
N HIS A 80 -23.45 -0.27 4.64
CA HIS A 80 -24.54 -0.45 3.68
C HIS A 80 -24.12 -1.21 2.41
N VAL A 81 -22.85 -1.54 2.28
CA VAL A 81 -22.30 -2.25 1.12
C VAL A 81 -22.57 -3.75 1.26
N PRO A 82 -23.03 -4.45 0.19
CA PRO A 82 -23.18 -5.90 0.22
C PRO A 82 -21.88 -6.59 0.60
N HIS A 83 -21.97 -7.60 1.44
CA HIS A 83 -20.80 -8.38 1.88
C HIS A 83 -20.33 -9.32 0.78
N ASP A 84 -19.37 -8.84 -0.02
CA ASP A 84 -18.66 -9.63 -1.01
C ASP A 84 -17.13 -9.55 -0.79
N ALA A 85 -16.38 -10.35 -1.52
CA ALA A 85 -14.92 -10.38 -1.40
C ALA A 85 -14.24 -9.06 -1.78
N PHE A 86 -14.89 -8.23 -2.60
CA PHE A 86 -14.34 -6.95 -3.07
C PHE A 86 -14.43 -5.85 -2.00
N GLN A 87 -15.34 -5.98 -1.04
CA GLN A 87 -15.52 -4.97 0.02
C GLN A 87 -14.23 -4.74 0.83
N TYR A 88 -13.50 -5.81 1.12
CA TYR A 88 -12.24 -5.71 1.89
C TYR A 88 -11.17 -4.94 1.12
N TYR A 89 -11.09 -5.15 -0.20
CA TYR A 89 -10.13 -4.42 -1.04
C TYR A 89 -10.53 -2.96 -1.20
N TYR A 90 -11.80 -2.69 -1.42
CA TYR A 90 -12.34 -1.34 -1.50
C TYR A 90 -12.05 -0.56 -0.22
N PHE A 91 -12.39 -1.13 0.95
CA PHE A 91 -12.13 -0.54 2.25
C PHE A 91 -10.63 -0.29 2.48
N ALA A 92 -9.79 -1.29 2.19
CA ALA A 92 -8.35 -1.15 2.35
C ALA A 92 -7.78 -0.04 1.45
N LEU A 93 -8.22 0.04 0.19
CA LEU A 93 -7.71 1.07 -0.72
C LEU A 93 -8.07 2.49 -0.27
N GLU A 94 -9.31 2.71 0.19
CA GLU A 94 -9.70 4.03 0.71
C GLU A 94 -9.03 4.38 2.04
N THR A 95 -8.86 3.39 2.92
CA THR A 95 -8.20 3.56 4.22
C THR A 95 -6.70 3.82 4.03
N TYR A 96 -6.04 3.06 3.18
CA TYR A 96 -4.62 3.23 2.83
C TYR A 96 -4.31 4.62 2.29
N THR A 97 -5.21 5.18 1.49
CA THR A 97 -5.08 6.54 0.93
C THR A 97 -5.68 7.64 1.82
N THR A 98 -6.14 7.30 3.02
CA THR A 98 -6.79 8.23 3.97
C THR A 98 -8.09 8.86 3.47
N GLN A 99 -8.74 8.27 2.47
CA GLN A 99 -9.96 8.83 1.87
C GLN A 99 -11.16 8.71 2.80
N SER A 100 -11.34 7.54 3.44
CA SER A 100 -12.33 7.29 4.51
C SER A 100 -13.77 7.69 4.12
N VAL A 101 -14.35 7.04 3.13
CA VAL A 101 -15.72 7.33 2.63
C VAL A 101 -16.77 7.11 3.71
N GLY A 102 -16.58 6.10 4.59
CA GLY A 102 -17.40 5.92 5.78
C GLY A 102 -18.70 5.16 5.55
N ASP A 103 -18.86 4.52 4.39
CA ASP A 103 -19.97 3.63 4.05
C ASP A 103 -19.80 2.23 4.64
N LEU A 104 -18.55 1.83 4.93
CA LEU A 104 -18.12 0.57 5.52
C LEU A 104 -17.08 0.86 6.60
N TYR A 105 -17.21 0.23 7.78
CA TYR A 105 -16.24 0.41 8.86
C TYR A 105 -16.10 -0.84 9.74
N PRO A 106 -14.87 -1.14 10.20
CA PRO A 106 -14.60 -2.28 11.07
C PRO A 106 -14.98 -1.98 12.52
N VAL A 107 -15.34 -3.03 13.27
CA VAL A 107 -15.59 -2.96 14.69
C VAL A 107 -14.66 -3.92 15.47
N SER A 108 -14.62 -3.78 16.79
CA SER A 108 -13.79 -4.58 17.71
C SER A 108 -12.29 -4.51 17.37
N GLY A 109 -11.56 -5.62 17.39
CA GLY A 109 -10.11 -5.68 17.21
C GLY A 109 -9.62 -5.23 15.82
N LEU A 110 -10.46 -5.31 14.79
CA LEU A 110 -10.12 -4.84 13.43
C LEU A 110 -9.95 -3.33 13.34
N ARG A 111 -10.51 -2.55 14.27
CA ARG A 111 -10.32 -1.10 14.33
C ARG A 111 -8.85 -0.71 14.49
N VAL A 112 -8.04 -1.55 15.13
CA VAL A 112 -6.61 -1.30 15.33
C VAL A 112 -5.88 -1.39 14.00
N LEU A 113 -6.16 -2.42 13.19
CA LEU A 113 -5.59 -2.56 11.85
C LEU A 113 -5.98 -1.38 10.98
N ALA A 114 -7.26 -0.99 10.97
CA ALA A 114 -7.77 0.16 10.20
C ALA A 114 -7.18 1.51 10.66
N SER A 115 -6.71 1.60 11.92
CA SER A 115 -6.06 2.82 12.41
C SER A 115 -4.58 2.89 12.05
N LEU A 116 -3.91 1.73 11.96
CA LEU A 116 -2.48 1.67 11.57
C LEU A 116 -2.28 1.75 10.06
N GLU A 117 -3.21 1.24 9.28
CA GLU A 117 -3.12 1.22 7.81
C GLU A 117 -2.85 2.61 7.19
N PRO A 118 -3.62 3.68 7.49
CA PRO A 118 -3.37 4.99 6.90
C PRO A 118 -2.03 5.59 7.35
N LEU A 119 -1.59 5.32 8.57
CA LEU A 119 -0.28 5.76 9.04
C LEU A 119 0.84 5.09 8.23
N VAL A 120 0.76 3.77 8.04
CA VAL A 120 1.73 3.01 7.22
C VAL A 120 1.65 3.49 5.78
N GLY A 121 0.46 3.59 5.20
CA GLY A 121 0.24 4.05 3.83
C GLY A 121 0.90 5.41 3.55
N LEU A 122 0.69 6.40 4.42
CA LEU A 122 1.31 7.73 4.28
C LEU A 122 2.84 7.67 4.31
N ILE A 123 3.43 6.85 5.19
CA ILE A 123 4.89 6.66 5.27
C ILE A 123 5.41 6.04 3.97
N LEU A 124 4.77 5.01 3.45
CA LEU A 124 5.18 4.31 2.23
C LEU A 124 5.01 5.18 0.98
N ILE A 125 3.92 5.95 0.89
CA ILE A 125 3.72 6.95 -0.18
C ILE A 125 4.82 8.01 -0.14
N GLY A 126 5.17 8.51 1.04
CA GLY A 126 6.28 9.45 1.22
C GLY A 126 7.63 8.85 0.80
N TRP A 127 7.87 7.59 1.12
CA TRP A 127 9.09 6.87 0.72
C TRP A 127 9.17 6.70 -0.79
N SER A 128 8.10 6.24 -1.44
CA SER A 128 7.98 6.16 -2.90
C SER A 128 8.21 7.50 -3.60
N THR A 129 7.67 8.58 -3.03
CA THR A 129 7.87 9.95 -3.54
C THR A 129 9.35 10.33 -3.51
N SER A 130 10.06 10.01 -2.44
CA SER A 130 11.50 10.26 -2.30
C SER A 130 12.32 9.50 -3.34
N LEU A 131 12.05 8.21 -3.54
CA LEU A 131 12.69 7.40 -4.57
C LEU A 131 12.42 7.95 -5.97
N THR A 132 11.16 8.25 -6.27
CA THR A 132 10.73 8.81 -7.55
C THR A 132 11.47 10.12 -7.86
N PHE A 133 11.60 11.02 -6.89
CA PHE A 133 12.35 12.26 -7.02
C PHE A 133 13.85 12.01 -7.30
N PHE A 134 14.46 11.05 -6.58
CA PHE A 134 15.86 10.69 -6.79
C PHE A 134 16.12 10.17 -8.21
N LEU A 135 15.29 9.22 -8.68
CA LEU A 135 15.41 8.65 -10.02
C LEU A 135 15.12 9.69 -11.12
N MET A 136 14.14 10.56 -10.92
CA MET A 136 13.84 11.66 -11.82
C MET A 136 15.05 12.58 -12.01
N ARG A 137 15.70 12.99 -10.92
CA ARG A 137 16.92 13.80 -11.00
C ARG A 137 18.05 13.09 -11.75
N ARG A 138 18.20 11.78 -11.52
CA ARG A 138 19.22 10.96 -12.18
C ARG A 138 18.98 10.88 -13.70
N TYR A 139 17.77 10.56 -14.12
CA TYR A 139 17.43 10.38 -15.54
C TYR A 139 17.42 11.70 -16.31
N TRP A 140 17.00 12.80 -15.70
CA TRP A 140 17.03 14.12 -16.39
C TRP A 140 18.44 14.69 -16.56
N ARG A 141 19.34 14.42 -15.62
CA ARG A 141 20.74 14.82 -15.78
C ARG A 141 21.46 14.04 -16.89
N ALA A 142 21.05 12.80 -17.15
CA ALA A 142 21.61 11.97 -18.20
C ALA A 142 21.15 12.38 -19.61
N THR A 143 20.17 13.27 -19.73
CA THR A 143 19.70 13.78 -21.04
C THR A 143 20.55 15.00 -21.43
N PRO A 144 21.35 14.93 -22.52
CA PRO A 144 22.12 16.10 -23.01
C PRO A 144 21.16 17.26 -23.28
N ARG A 145 21.46 18.46 -22.76
CA ARG A 145 20.78 19.68 -23.21
C ARG A 145 21.05 19.82 -24.72
N ARG A 146 20.02 19.67 -25.52
CA ARG A 146 20.10 20.12 -26.93
C ARG A 146 20.29 21.63 -26.89
N ALA A 147 21.47 22.06 -27.27
CA ALA A 147 21.78 23.46 -27.52
C ALA A 147 20.96 23.95 -28.73
#